data_8755478b204cb9a4f86a0bb1fd8b25b4
#
_entry.id   8755478b204cb9a4f86a0bb1fd8b25b4
#
_cell.length_a   1.000
_cell.length_b   1.000
_cell.length_c   1.000
_cell.angle_alpha   90.00
_cell.angle_beta   90.00
_cell.angle_gamma   90.00
#
_symmetry.space_group_name_H-M   'P 1'
#
loop_
_entity.id
_entity.type
_entity.pdbx_description
1 polymer ?
#
loop_
_entity_poly.entity_id
_entity_poly.type
_entity_poly.pdbx_seq_one_letter_code
_entity_poly.pdbx_strand_id
1 'polypeptide(L)'
;RAVSSLLFIPLVLIPFFAAMSLQSLFQNPEIIQQKKKQIYGVLGATIGLFLIVIISPETFVSFLSDAEINQFKTNIELKKIQQALVNYRISVFKDDAIRSLVYMALVAVAIYLLMVKKINKNIFIALIAVFILSDLWNINTRYLNNEKEGREYKNWVKSDKKMSPYNVSVADNSIYEMETQNPLIQQTIQAEIGKLGRLKSDERQKKELALLNLNTNYRVYKFTGNAFQESGTSFFHKSIGGYHAAKLKKYQELIIDYGIENQNKTLIQALST
;
A
#
# COMPACT_ATOMS: atom_id res chain seq x y z
N ARG A 1 11.49 7.85 -6.49
CA ARG A 1 10.74 6.59 -6.58
C ARG A 1 11.62 5.33 -6.49
N ALA A 2 12.89 5.38 -6.87
CA ALA A 2 13.78 4.21 -6.88
C ALA A 2 14.28 3.79 -5.47
N VAL A 3 14.37 4.70 -4.52
CA VAL A 3 14.94 4.44 -3.20
C VAL A 3 14.11 3.42 -2.39
N SER A 4 12.79 3.52 -2.42
CA SER A 4 11.91 2.56 -1.72
C SER A 4 11.94 1.16 -2.35
N SER A 5 12.21 1.05 -3.66
CA SER A 5 12.36 -0.25 -4.32
C SER A 5 13.63 -0.98 -3.91
N LEU A 6 14.70 -0.25 -3.56
CA LEU A 6 15.95 -0.85 -3.06
C LEU A 6 15.78 -1.50 -1.68
N LEU A 7 14.83 -1.02 -0.87
CA LEU A 7 14.54 -1.60 0.44
C LEU A 7 13.97 -3.02 0.36
N PHE A 8 13.42 -3.42 -0.79
CA PHE A 8 12.93 -4.78 -0.99
C PHE A 8 14.06 -5.82 -0.88
N ILE A 9 15.28 -5.49 -1.34
CA ILE A 9 16.42 -6.39 -1.28
C ILE A 9 16.77 -6.77 0.16
N PRO A 10 17.05 -5.84 1.09
CA PRO A 10 17.34 -6.20 2.47
C PRO A 10 16.14 -6.85 3.18
N LEU A 11 14.89 -6.48 2.86
CA LEU A 11 13.70 -7.11 3.42
C LEU A 11 13.59 -8.61 3.11
N VAL A 12 14.11 -9.06 1.99
CA VAL A 12 14.15 -10.49 1.63
C VAL A 12 15.43 -11.14 2.13
N LEU A 13 16.59 -10.49 1.95
CA LEU A 13 17.88 -11.10 2.26
C LEU A 13 18.11 -11.28 3.76
N ILE A 14 17.70 -10.33 4.60
CA ILE A 14 17.94 -10.41 6.05
C ILE A 14 17.22 -11.64 6.66
N PRO A 15 15.93 -11.87 6.45
CA PRO A 15 15.26 -13.08 6.95
C PRO A 15 15.84 -14.38 6.34
N PHE A 16 16.23 -14.34 5.07
CA PHE A 16 16.82 -15.49 4.41
C PHE A 16 18.16 -15.89 5.07
N PHE A 17 19.07 -14.94 5.26
CA PHE A 17 20.35 -15.23 5.95
C PHE A 17 20.15 -15.59 7.42
N ALA A 18 19.15 -15.02 8.09
CA ALA A 18 18.79 -15.42 9.44
C ALA A 18 18.36 -16.89 9.51
N ALA A 19 17.50 -17.32 8.58
CA ALA A 19 17.06 -18.72 8.48
C ALA A 19 18.22 -19.68 8.17
N MET A 20 19.10 -19.32 7.23
CA MET A 20 20.30 -20.10 6.92
C MET A 20 21.25 -20.22 8.12
N SER A 21 21.44 -19.12 8.85
CA SER A 21 22.28 -19.11 10.05
C SER A 21 21.70 -20.00 11.16
N LEU A 22 20.38 -19.96 11.38
CA LEU A 22 19.70 -20.86 12.31
C LEU A 22 19.82 -22.32 11.89
N GLN A 23 19.68 -22.62 10.59
CA GLN A 23 19.85 -23.99 10.08
C GLN A 23 21.26 -24.49 10.35
N SER A 24 22.29 -23.68 10.09
CA SER A 24 23.69 -24.02 10.37
C SER A 24 23.94 -24.26 11.85
N LEU A 25 23.38 -23.45 12.73
CA LEU A 25 23.46 -23.63 14.19
C LEU A 25 22.80 -24.92 14.65
N PHE A 26 21.70 -25.33 14.03
CA PHE A 26 21.01 -26.57 14.37
C PHE A 26 21.71 -27.83 13.87
N GLN A 27 22.41 -27.72 12.73
CA GLN A 27 23.22 -28.84 12.18
C GLN A 27 24.52 -29.03 12.96
N ASN A 28 25.11 -27.94 13.46
CA ASN A 28 26.38 -27.95 14.17
C ASN A 28 26.27 -27.22 15.52
N PRO A 29 25.68 -27.85 16.55
CA PRO A 29 25.45 -27.21 17.85
C PRO A 29 26.73 -26.71 18.55
N GLU A 30 27.89 -27.29 18.20
CA GLU A 30 29.18 -26.89 18.76
C GLU A 30 29.59 -25.48 18.36
N ILE A 31 29.15 -25.01 17.20
CA ILE A 31 29.40 -23.63 16.72
C ILE A 31 28.84 -22.62 17.71
N ILE A 32 27.72 -22.91 18.33
CA ILE A 32 27.10 -22.01 19.34
C ILE A 32 28.08 -21.77 20.48
N GLN A 33 28.73 -22.81 21.01
CA GLN A 33 29.67 -22.67 22.12
C GLN A 33 30.97 -21.98 21.69
N GLN A 34 31.48 -22.32 20.52
CA GLN A 34 32.71 -21.70 19.98
C GLN A 34 32.53 -20.21 19.73
N LYS A 35 31.35 -19.79 19.23
CA LYS A 35 31.04 -18.39 18.87
C LYS A 35 30.28 -17.62 19.94
N LYS A 36 30.15 -18.16 21.16
CA LYS A 36 29.37 -17.57 22.27
C LYS A 36 29.72 -16.10 22.52
N LYS A 37 31.01 -15.73 22.56
CA LYS A 37 31.43 -14.34 22.75
C LYS A 37 30.97 -13.41 21.62
N GLN A 38 31.04 -13.89 20.38
CA GLN A 38 30.58 -13.11 19.19
C GLN A 38 29.08 -12.90 19.23
N ILE A 39 28.30 -13.94 19.58
CA ILE A 39 26.83 -13.85 19.69
C ILE A 39 26.44 -12.80 20.73
N TYR A 40 27.04 -12.86 21.92
CA TYR A 40 26.76 -11.84 22.97
C TYR A 40 27.23 -10.45 22.58
N GLY A 41 28.38 -10.34 21.89
CA GLY A 41 28.89 -9.07 21.38
C GLY A 41 27.93 -8.42 20.38
N VAL A 42 27.41 -9.18 19.41
CA VAL A 42 26.44 -8.68 18.43
C VAL A 42 25.12 -8.32 19.09
N LEU A 43 24.59 -9.18 19.98
CA LEU A 43 23.35 -8.88 20.72
C LEU A 43 23.51 -7.62 21.58
N GLY A 44 24.60 -7.49 22.30
CA GLY A 44 24.88 -6.31 23.11
C GLY A 44 25.04 -5.04 22.28
N ALA A 45 25.74 -5.10 21.16
CA ALA A 45 25.91 -3.96 20.25
C ALA A 45 24.57 -3.51 19.62
N THR A 46 23.74 -4.46 19.17
CA THR A 46 22.41 -4.13 18.61
C THR A 46 21.49 -3.54 19.67
N ILE A 47 21.39 -4.14 20.85
CA ILE A 47 20.57 -3.60 21.96
C ILE A 47 21.09 -2.22 22.36
N GLY A 48 22.40 -2.06 22.49
CA GLY A 48 23.04 -0.77 22.83
C GLY A 48 22.72 0.32 21.81
N LEU A 49 22.79 0.00 20.51
CA LEU A 49 22.42 0.93 19.44
C LEU A 49 20.95 1.37 19.55
N PHE A 50 20.03 0.44 19.79
CA PHE A 50 18.61 0.79 19.96
C PHE A 50 18.38 1.67 21.20
N LEU A 51 19.06 1.42 22.30
CA LEU A 51 18.97 2.28 23.47
C LEU A 51 19.43 3.70 23.19
N ILE A 52 20.54 3.88 22.44
CA ILE A 52 21.05 5.21 22.06
C ILE A 52 20.02 5.92 21.17
N VAL A 53 19.43 5.21 20.21
CA VAL A 53 18.40 5.75 19.31
C VAL A 53 17.12 6.15 20.06
N ILE A 54 16.72 5.40 21.09
CA ILE A 54 15.56 5.75 21.94
C ILE A 54 15.83 7.01 22.77
N ILE A 55 17.05 7.16 23.31
CA ILE A 55 17.43 8.30 24.13
C ILE A 55 17.51 9.58 23.29
N SER A 56 18.13 9.51 22.11
CA SER A 56 18.37 10.68 21.26
C SER A 56 17.96 10.42 19.80
N PRO A 57 16.67 10.28 19.51
CA PRO A 57 16.19 9.95 18.16
C PRO A 57 16.50 11.03 17.14
N GLU A 58 16.48 12.30 17.54
CA GLU A 58 16.73 13.47 16.67
C GLU A 58 18.16 13.52 16.14
N THR A 59 19.11 12.84 16.78
CA THR A 59 20.49 12.74 16.30
C THR A 59 20.62 11.87 15.06
N PHE A 60 19.72 10.90 14.91
CA PHE A 60 19.78 9.88 13.84
C PHE A 60 18.77 10.11 12.73
N VAL A 61 17.64 10.75 13.03
CA VAL A 61 16.53 10.91 12.09
C VAL A 61 16.02 12.34 12.11
N SER A 62 15.88 12.94 10.93
CA SER A 62 15.12 14.17 10.77
C SER A 62 13.62 13.86 10.75
N PHE A 63 12.86 14.46 11.65
CA PHE A 63 11.41 14.27 11.74
C PHE A 63 10.61 15.21 10.85
N LEU A 64 11.29 16.06 10.05
CA LEU A 64 10.71 16.92 9.04
C LEU A 64 11.45 16.74 7.71
N SER A 65 10.70 16.70 6.62
CA SER A 65 11.27 16.76 5.28
C SER A 65 11.59 18.20 4.89
N ASP A 66 12.48 18.40 3.90
CA ASP A 66 12.84 19.75 3.41
C ASP A 66 11.61 20.50 2.88
N ALA A 67 10.66 19.79 2.25
CA ALA A 67 9.41 20.37 1.77
C ALA A 67 8.54 20.89 2.93
N GLU A 68 8.42 20.12 4.03
CA GLU A 68 7.69 20.54 5.22
C GLU A 68 8.36 21.71 5.90
N ILE A 69 9.69 21.72 6.04
CA ILE A 69 10.43 22.83 6.59
C ILE A 69 10.14 24.12 5.82
N ASN A 70 10.11 24.06 4.49
CA ASN A 70 9.78 25.21 3.67
C ASN A 70 8.33 25.66 3.82
N GLN A 71 7.37 24.73 3.91
CA GLN A 71 5.97 25.04 4.17
C GLN A 71 5.75 25.70 5.53
N PHE A 72 6.42 25.22 6.60
CA PHE A 72 6.34 25.81 7.93
C PHE A 72 7.00 27.18 8.02
N LYS A 73 8.00 27.48 7.18
CA LYS A 73 8.59 28.82 7.09
C LYS A 73 7.66 29.83 6.43
N THR A 74 6.91 29.40 5.43
CA THR A 74 6.06 30.29 4.61
C THR A 74 4.65 30.48 5.17
N ASN A 75 4.15 29.56 6.00
CA ASN A 75 2.78 29.57 6.52
C ASN A 75 2.77 29.62 8.05
N ILE A 76 2.33 30.78 8.61
CA ILE A 76 2.28 31.03 10.06
C ILE A 76 1.36 30.07 10.81
N GLU A 77 0.23 29.68 10.22
CA GLU A 77 -0.71 28.74 10.83
C GLU A 77 -0.09 27.34 10.95
N LEU A 78 0.60 26.87 9.91
CA LEU A 78 1.28 25.59 9.94
C LEU A 78 2.45 25.58 10.95
N LYS A 79 3.12 26.72 11.12
CA LYS A 79 4.22 26.86 12.11
C LYS A 79 3.75 26.58 13.54
N LYS A 80 2.49 26.92 13.88
CA LYS A 80 1.93 26.67 15.22
C LYS A 80 1.83 25.18 15.55
N ILE A 81 1.60 24.35 14.55
CA ILE A 81 1.46 22.88 14.72
C ILE A 81 2.76 22.12 14.50
N GLN A 82 3.81 22.78 14.01
CA GLN A 82 5.10 22.16 13.70
C GLN A 82 5.65 21.36 14.88
N GLN A 83 5.72 21.98 16.05
CA GLN A 83 6.29 21.33 17.24
C GLN A 83 5.43 20.13 17.69
N ALA A 84 4.12 20.27 17.64
CA ALA A 84 3.20 19.18 17.98
C ALA A 84 3.38 17.99 17.03
N LEU A 85 3.55 18.25 15.73
CA LEU A 85 3.81 17.23 14.71
C LEU A 85 5.14 16.51 14.95
N VAL A 86 6.21 17.25 15.23
CA VAL A 86 7.53 16.69 15.53
C VAL A 86 7.46 15.82 16.78
N ASN A 87 6.87 16.32 17.86
CA ASN A 87 6.72 15.57 19.11
C ASN A 87 5.91 14.28 18.91
N TYR A 88 4.84 14.33 18.12
CA TYR A 88 4.05 13.15 17.78
C TYR A 88 4.87 12.12 17.00
N ARG A 89 5.64 12.56 16.00
CA ARG A 89 6.51 11.66 15.20
C ARG A 89 7.61 11.04 16.06
N ILE A 90 8.20 11.79 16.98
CA ILE A 90 9.18 11.28 17.95
C ILE A 90 8.54 10.23 18.87
N SER A 91 7.33 10.48 19.36
CA SER A 91 6.61 9.50 20.19
C SER A 91 6.37 8.19 19.44
N VAL A 92 5.81 8.25 18.22
CA VAL A 92 5.57 7.06 17.39
C VAL A 92 6.86 6.30 17.10
N PHE A 93 7.95 7.02 16.81
CA PHE A 93 9.25 6.41 16.56
C PHE A 93 9.80 5.71 17.81
N LYS A 94 9.70 6.35 19.00
CA LYS A 94 10.11 5.74 20.27
C LYS A 94 9.31 4.51 20.62
N ASP A 95 7.99 4.53 20.42
CA ASP A 95 7.10 3.40 20.67
C ASP A 95 7.47 2.19 19.79
N ASP A 96 7.77 2.42 18.51
CA ASP A 96 8.23 1.37 17.60
C ASP A 96 9.64 0.86 17.95
N ALA A 97 10.54 1.74 18.39
CA ALA A 97 11.87 1.35 18.82
C ALA A 97 11.83 0.52 20.13
N ILE A 98 11.01 0.92 21.10
CA ILE A 98 10.81 0.17 22.35
C ILE A 98 10.21 -1.22 22.04
N ARG A 99 9.19 -1.29 21.18
CA ARG A 99 8.61 -2.56 20.74
C ARG A 99 9.68 -3.47 20.12
N SER A 100 10.49 -2.95 19.22
CA SER A 100 11.57 -3.71 18.57
C SER A 100 12.62 -4.18 19.60
N LEU A 101 12.95 -3.35 20.59
CA LEU A 101 13.85 -3.71 21.68
C LEU A 101 13.30 -4.88 22.52
N VAL A 102 12.00 -4.86 22.82
CA VAL A 102 11.33 -5.96 23.57
C VAL A 102 11.42 -7.26 22.80
N TYR A 103 11.10 -7.28 21.50
CA TYR A 103 11.20 -8.51 20.70
C TYR A 103 12.66 -8.97 20.54
N MET A 104 13.62 -8.07 20.40
CA MET A 104 15.05 -8.43 20.42
C MET A 104 15.48 -9.07 21.74
N ALA A 105 15.02 -8.52 22.88
CA ALA A 105 15.31 -9.09 24.17
C ALA A 105 14.71 -10.50 24.33
N LEU A 106 13.47 -10.71 23.87
CA LEU A 106 12.81 -12.03 23.88
C LEU A 106 13.58 -13.03 23.01
N VAL A 107 14.02 -12.64 21.82
CA VAL A 107 14.85 -13.50 20.95
C VAL A 107 16.22 -13.78 21.60
N ALA A 108 16.84 -12.80 22.23
CA ALA A 108 18.10 -13.00 22.95
C ALA A 108 17.97 -14.00 24.09
N VAL A 109 16.87 -13.92 24.85
CA VAL A 109 16.54 -14.90 25.91
C VAL A 109 16.33 -16.29 25.30
N ALA A 110 15.59 -16.40 24.19
CA ALA A 110 15.36 -17.70 23.53
C ALA A 110 16.68 -18.31 23.03
N ILE A 111 17.59 -17.51 22.45
CA ILE A 111 18.93 -17.95 22.05
C ILE A 111 19.72 -18.41 23.27
N TYR A 112 19.69 -17.66 24.36
CA TYR A 112 20.36 -18.04 25.60
C TYR A 112 19.85 -19.37 26.14
N LEU A 113 18.53 -19.58 26.21
CA LEU A 113 17.93 -20.83 26.66
C LEU A 113 18.30 -22.02 25.77
N LEU A 114 18.41 -21.81 24.46
CA LEU A 114 18.90 -22.82 23.53
C LEU A 114 20.39 -23.17 23.79
N MET A 115 21.22 -22.13 24.02
CA MET A 115 22.66 -22.30 24.32
C MET A 115 22.91 -23.09 25.59
N VAL A 116 22.13 -22.86 26.63
CA VAL A 116 22.24 -23.60 27.90
C VAL A 116 21.45 -24.91 27.89
N LYS A 117 20.96 -25.34 26.72
CA LYS A 117 20.20 -26.59 26.49
C LYS A 117 18.93 -26.73 27.37
N LYS A 118 18.34 -25.61 27.83
CA LYS A 118 17.08 -25.63 28.58
C LYS A 118 15.86 -25.79 27.67
N ILE A 119 15.97 -25.43 26.41
CA ILE A 119 14.93 -25.67 25.40
C ILE A 119 15.52 -26.45 24.23
N ASN A 120 14.70 -27.24 23.57
CA ASN A 120 15.08 -27.95 22.36
C ASN A 120 14.82 -27.11 21.10
N LYS A 121 15.33 -27.57 19.95
CA LYS A 121 15.19 -26.93 18.64
C LYS A 121 13.74 -26.60 18.31
N ASN A 122 12.81 -27.53 18.55
CA ASN A 122 11.42 -27.37 18.15
C ASN A 122 10.71 -26.28 18.98
N ILE A 123 10.99 -26.25 20.29
CA ILE A 123 10.50 -25.19 21.18
C ILE A 123 11.08 -23.83 20.77
N PHE A 124 12.36 -23.77 20.44
CA PHE A 124 12.98 -22.52 19.96
C PHE A 124 12.31 -22.01 18.68
N ILE A 125 12.09 -22.88 17.69
CA ILE A 125 11.42 -22.50 16.44
C ILE A 125 9.99 -22.02 16.72
N ALA A 126 9.25 -22.72 17.58
CA ALA A 126 7.90 -22.32 17.95
C ALA A 126 7.87 -20.95 18.64
N LEU A 127 8.81 -20.65 19.55
CA LEU A 127 8.92 -19.34 20.20
C LEU A 127 9.20 -18.23 19.18
N ILE A 128 10.15 -18.43 18.27
CA ILE A 128 10.44 -17.45 17.21
C ILE A 128 9.22 -17.23 16.33
N ALA A 129 8.50 -18.28 15.94
CA ALA A 129 7.28 -18.16 15.14
C ALA A 129 6.20 -17.34 15.89
N VAL A 130 6.00 -17.60 17.17
CA VAL A 130 5.06 -16.83 18.01
C VAL A 130 5.47 -15.36 18.11
N PHE A 131 6.75 -15.06 18.31
CA PHE A 131 7.24 -13.67 18.37
C PHE A 131 7.01 -12.93 17.06
N ILE A 132 7.34 -13.55 15.92
CA ILE A 132 7.12 -12.96 14.59
C ILE A 132 5.62 -12.73 14.35
N LEU A 133 4.78 -13.72 14.60
CA LEU A 133 3.32 -13.59 14.41
C LEU A 133 2.73 -12.52 15.31
N SER A 134 3.14 -12.46 16.58
CA SER A 134 2.68 -11.43 17.54
C SER A 134 3.10 -10.02 17.10
N ASP A 135 4.35 -9.83 16.66
CA ASP A 135 4.84 -8.54 16.18
C ASP A 135 4.09 -8.08 14.92
N LEU A 136 3.99 -8.95 13.93
CA LEU A 136 3.27 -8.67 12.68
C LEU A 136 1.78 -8.41 12.93
N TRP A 137 1.14 -9.17 13.83
CA TRP A 137 -0.26 -8.94 14.20
C TRP A 137 -0.47 -7.56 14.80
N ASN A 138 0.39 -7.15 15.74
CA ASN A 138 0.33 -5.84 16.36
C ASN A 138 0.45 -4.70 15.33
N ILE A 139 1.37 -4.83 14.38
CA ILE A 139 1.53 -3.83 13.32
C ILE A 139 0.33 -3.83 12.39
N ASN A 140 -0.08 -5.01 11.93
CA ASN A 140 -1.16 -5.12 10.96
C ASN A 140 -2.48 -4.58 11.49
N THR A 141 -2.81 -4.77 12.76
CA THR A 141 -4.04 -4.26 13.37
C THR A 141 -4.07 -2.72 13.46
N ARG A 142 -2.94 -2.04 13.46
CA ARG A 142 -2.89 -0.57 13.38
C ARG A 142 -3.36 -0.04 12.02
N TYR A 143 -3.08 -0.76 10.94
CA TYR A 143 -3.37 -0.35 9.57
C TYR A 143 -4.61 -1.03 8.99
N LEU A 144 -4.85 -2.29 9.38
CA LEU A 144 -5.94 -3.13 8.87
C LEU A 144 -7.03 -3.29 9.94
N ASN A 145 -7.61 -2.18 10.38
CA ASN A 145 -8.76 -2.15 11.27
C ASN A 145 -9.91 -1.35 10.63
N ASN A 146 -11.11 -1.49 11.18
CA ASN A 146 -12.27 -0.73 10.76
C ASN A 146 -12.50 0.53 11.61
N GLU A 147 -11.62 0.78 12.57
CA GLU A 147 -11.69 1.92 13.48
C GLU A 147 -10.81 3.04 12.95
N LYS A 148 -11.39 4.23 12.84
CA LYS A 148 -10.65 5.46 12.62
C LYS A 148 -11.28 6.54 13.47
N GLU A 149 -10.49 7.29 14.19
CA GLU A 149 -10.90 8.37 15.09
C GLU A 149 -12.16 9.13 14.62
N GLY A 150 -13.30 8.83 15.27
CA GLY A 150 -14.60 9.49 15.04
C GLY A 150 -15.32 9.16 13.73
N ARG A 151 -14.81 8.29 12.88
CA ARG A 151 -15.50 7.83 11.65
C ARG A 151 -15.25 6.34 11.43
N GLU A 152 -16.34 5.62 11.14
CA GLU A 152 -16.25 4.21 10.73
C GLU A 152 -15.50 4.11 9.39
N TYR A 153 -14.32 3.50 9.41
CA TYR A 153 -13.54 3.20 8.22
C TYR A 153 -13.61 1.70 7.95
N LYS A 154 -14.22 1.30 6.84
CA LYS A 154 -14.35 -0.11 6.47
C LYS A 154 -13.21 -0.54 5.54
N ASN A 155 -12.20 -1.17 6.11
CA ASN A 155 -11.15 -1.85 5.32
C ASN A 155 -11.67 -3.15 4.69
N TRP A 156 -12.68 -3.78 5.29
CA TRP A 156 -13.26 -5.03 4.85
C TRP A 156 -14.61 -4.77 4.21
N VAL A 157 -14.74 -5.10 2.95
CA VAL A 157 -16.00 -5.03 2.20
C VAL A 157 -16.45 -6.42 1.79
N LYS A 158 -17.75 -6.61 1.64
CA LYS A 158 -18.30 -7.87 1.13
C LYS A 158 -17.79 -8.13 -0.28
N SER A 159 -17.64 -9.41 -0.65
CA SER A 159 -17.06 -9.84 -1.92
C SER A 159 -17.81 -9.29 -3.14
N ASP A 160 -19.13 -9.18 -3.07
CA ASP A 160 -19.95 -8.57 -4.09
C ASP A 160 -19.59 -7.09 -4.37
N LYS A 161 -19.34 -6.31 -3.31
CA LYS A 161 -18.88 -4.91 -3.44
C LYS A 161 -17.44 -4.80 -3.94
N LYS A 162 -16.60 -5.81 -3.67
CA LYS A 162 -15.23 -5.84 -4.17
C LYS A 162 -15.16 -5.97 -5.69
N MET A 163 -16.06 -6.77 -6.26
CA MET A 163 -16.14 -6.98 -7.71
C MET A 163 -16.76 -5.78 -8.47
N SER A 164 -17.46 -4.90 -7.77
CA SER A 164 -18.08 -3.71 -8.34
C SER A 164 -17.98 -2.51 -7.39
N PRO A 165 -16.77 -1.92 -7.26
CA PRO A 165 -16.46 -0.89 -6.24
C PRO A 165 -17.10 0.47 -6.55
N TYR A 166 -17.51 0.72 -7.81
CA TYR A 166 -18.04 1.99 -8.25
C TYR A 166 -19.55 1.92 -8.47
N ASN A 167 -20.23 3.04 -8.19
CA ASN A 167 -21.62 3.25 -8.54
C ASN A 167 -21.70 3.97 -9.89
N VAL A 168 -22.74 3.67 -10.65
CA VAL A 168 -23.02 4.34 -11.91
C VAL A 168 -23.39 5.79 -11.63
N SER A 169 -22.74 6.73 -12.31
CA SER A 169 -23.00 8.17 -12.19
C SER A 169 -24.03 8.64 -13.22
N VAL A 170 -24.51 9.88 -13.04
CA VAL A 170 -25.40 10.52 -14.04
C VAL A 170 -24.71 10.63 -15.40
N ALA A 171 -23.40 10.93 -15.42
CA ALA A 171 -22.63 11.01 -16.65
C ALA A 171 -22.55 9.67 -17.38
N ASP A 172 -22.36 8.57 -16.65
CA ASP A 172 -22.34 7.22 -17.26
C ASP A 172 -23.68 6.86 -17.90
N ASN A 173 -24.81 7.24 -17.24
CA ASN A 173 -26.13 7.04 -17.80
C ASN A 173 -26.35 7.89 -19.06
N SER A 174 -25.93 9.16 -19.06
CA SER A 174 -26.05 10.04 -20.24
C SER A 174 -25.25 9.51 -21.43
N ILE A 175 -24.04 8.95 -21.19
CA ILE A 175 -23.24 8.31 -22.22
C ILE A 175 -23.98 7.07 -22.74
N TYR A 176 -24.54 6.25 -21.85
CA TYR A 176 -25.32 5.08 -22.25
C TYR A 176 -26.49 5.45 -23.12
N GLU A 177 -27.28 6.46 -22.73
CA GLU A 177 -28.42 6.95 -23.50
C GLU A 177 -28.02 7.46 -24.90
N MET A 178 -26.90 8.18 -24.97
CA MET A 178 -26.40 8.73 -26.24
C MET A 178 -25.93 7.63 -27.20
N GLU A 179 -25.15 6.68 -26.72
CA GLU A 179 -24.59 5.62 -27.54
C GLU A 179 -25.66 4.58 -27.98
N THR A 180 -26.68 4.36 -27.14
CA THR A 180 -27.81 3.45 -27.45
C THR A 180 -28.86 4.07 -28.38
N GLN A 181 -28.70 5.33 -28.81
CA GLN A 181 -29.47 5.85 -29.94
C GLN A 181 -29.19 5.08 -31.24
N ASN A 182 -28.02 4.43 -31.33
CA ASN A 182 -27.73 3.51 -32.41
C ASN A 182 -28.54 2.20 -32.22
N PRO A 183 -29.49 1.85 -33.12
CA PRO A 183 -30.36 0.70 -32.94
C PRO A 183 -29.60 -0.63 -32.86
N LEU A 184 -28.47 -0.76 -33.56
CA LEU A 184 -27.68 -1.99 -33.59
C LEU A 184 -27.04 -2.24 -32.21
N ILE A 185 -26.50 -1.18 -31.59
CA ILE A 185 -25.89 -1.24 -30.22
C ILE A 185 -26.97 -1.58 -29.22
N GLN A 186 -28.12 -0.91 -29.28
CA GLN A 186 -29.24 -1.14 -28.39
C GLN A 186 -29.75 -2.59 -28.48
N GLN A 187 -29.99 -3.10 -29.67
CA GLN A 187 -30.44 -4.50 -29.89
C GLN A 187 -29.42 -5.51 -29.36
N THR A 188 -28.13 -5.30 -29.62
CA THR A 188 -27.06 -6.16 -29.12
C THR A 188 -27.05 -6.22 -27.61
N ILE A 189 -27.10 -5.06 -26.93
CA ILE A 189 -27.09 -5.00 -25.47
C ILE A 189 -28.36 -5.69 -24.91
N GLN A 190 -29.54 -5.41 -25.44
CA GLN A 190 -30.77 -5.99 -24.95
C GLN A 190 -30.82 -7.52 -25.15
N ALA A 191 -30.31 -8.03 -26.28
CA ALA A 191 -30.19 -9.46 -26.51
C ALA A 191 -29.29 -10.16 -25.50
N GLU A 192 -28.14 -9.57 -25.18
CA GLU A 192 -27.21 -10.14 -24.20
C GLU A 192 -27.76 -10.04 -22.76
N ILE A 193 -28.36 -8.92 -22.38
CA ILE A 193 -29.00 -8.76 -21.06
C ILE A 193 -30.14 -9.76 -20.90
N GLY A 194 -30.93 -10.01 -21.95
CA GLY A 194 -32.01 -11.01 -21.94
C GLY A 194 -31.56 -12.44 -21.60
N LYS A 195 -30.32 -12.79 -21.93
CA LYS A 195 -29.72 -14.11 -21.61
C LYS A 195 -29.34 -14.24 -20.13
N LEU A 196 -29.12 -13.15 -19.41
CA LEU A 196 -28.63 -13.16 -18.03
C LEU A 196 -29.72 -13.40 -16.97
N GLY A 197 -31.00 -13.47 -17.38
CA GLY A 197 -32.11 -13.67 -16.46
C GLY A 197 -32.42 -12.43 -15.61
N ARG A 198 -32.99 -12.63 -14.41
CA ARG A 198 -33.49 -11.56 -13.56
C ARG A 198 -32.32 -10.95 -12.75
N LEU A 199 -31.89 -9.75 -13.10
CA LEU A 199 -30.86 -8.97 -12.39
C LEU A 199 -31.51 -7.88 -11.52
N LYS A 200 -30.83 -7.47 -10.44
CA LYS A 200 -31.17 -6.27 -9.71
C LYS A 200 -30.88 -5.03 -10.58
N SER A 201 -31.59 -3.93 -10.34
CA SER A 201 -31.46 -2.70 -11.14
C SER A 201 -30.01 -2.21 -11.25
N ASP A 202 -29.29 -2.13 -10.12
CA ASP A 202 -27.89 -1.69 -10.10
C ASP A 202 -26.96 -2.65 -10.86
N GLU A 203 -27.15 -3.95 -10.70
CA GLU A 203 -26.36 -4.97 -11.42
C GLU A 203 -26.65 -4.93 -12.93
N ARG A 204 -27.90 -4.69 -13.30
CA ARG A 204 -28.31 -4.54 -14.68
C ARG A 204 -27.62 -3.35 -15.34
N GLN A 205 -27.67 -2.16 -14.74
CA GLN A 205 -27.02 -0.96 -15.26
C GLN A 205 -25.50 -1.17 -15.47
N LYS A 206 -24.84 -1.78 -14.50
CA LYS A 206 -23.40 -2.09 -14.61
C LYS A 206 -23.10 -3.07 -15.74
N LYS A 207 -23.95 -4.06 -15.97
CA LYS A 207 -23.83 -4.99 -17.08
C LYS A 207 -24.10 -4.32 -18.43
N GLU A 208 -25.08 -3.45 -18.50
CA GLU A 208 -25.39 -2.67 -19.71
C GLU A 208 -24.20 -1.77 -20.10
N LEU A 209 -23.56 -1.08 -19.14
CA LEU A 209 -22.35 -0.29 -19.40
C LEU A 209 -21.17 -1.16 -19.81
N ALA A 210 -20.99 -2.33 -19.22
CA ALA A 210 -19.93 -3.26 -19.61
C ALA A 210 -20.12 -3.77 -21.06
N LEU A 211 -21.35 -4.08 -21.44
CA LEU A 211 -21.68 -4.49 -22.82
C LEU A 211 -21.51 -3.33 -23.80
N LEU A 212 -21.89 -2.10 -23.38
CA LEU A 212 -21.64 -0.90 -24.18
C LEU A 212 -20.14 -0.71 -24.45
N ASN A 213 -19.32 -0.81 -23.42
CA ASN A 213 -17.87 -0.68 -23.53
C ASN A 213 -17.22 -1.73 -24.46
N LEU A 214 -17.80 -2.94 -24.52
CA LEU A 214 -17.34 -4.00 -25.40
C LEU A 214 -17.73 -3.75 -26.86
N ASN A 215 -18.89 -3.14 -27.12
CA ASN A 215 -19.47 -2.98 -28.46
C ASN A 215 -19.25 -1.58 -29.06
N THR A 216 -18.52 -0.70 -28.40
CA THR A 216 -18.22 0.67 -28.86
C THR A 216 -16.75 0.98 -28.81
N ASN A 217 -16.30 2.00 -29.54
CA ASN A 217 -14.88 2.40 -29.58
C ASN A 217 -14.60 3.79 -29.03
N TYR A 218 -15.62 4.52 -28.57
CA TYR A 218 -15.43 5.83 -27.97
C TYR A 218 -14.53 5.75 -26.71
N ARG A 219 -13.94 6.88 -26.37
CA ARG A 219 -13.17 7.04 -25.14
C ARG A 219 -13.65 8.26 -24.38
N VAL A 220 -13.65 8.14 -23.04
CA VAL A 220 -14.12 9.20 -22.15
C VAL A 220 -12.94 9.91 -21.51
N TYR A 221 -13.02 11.23 -21.47
CA TYR A 221 -12.11 12.07 -20.68
C TYR A 221 -12.91 12.81 -19.59
N LYS A 222 -12.46 12.66 -18.35
CA LYS A 222 -13.10 13.33 -17.22
C LYS A 222 -12.44 14.69 -16.96
N PHE A 223 -13.19 15.76 -17.17
CA PHE A 223 -12.69 17.13 -16.96
C PHE A 223 -12.65 17.57 -15.49
N THR A 224 -13.37 16.87 -14.59
CA THR A 224 -13.42 17.21 -13.18
C THR A 224 -12.38 16.43 -12.38
N GLY A 225 -11.58 17.12 -11.57
CA GLY A 225 -10.51 16.51 -10.79
C GLY A 225 -9.30 16.14 -11.62
N ASN A 226 -8.50 15.18 -11.15
CA ASN A 226 -7.32 14.70 -11.90
C ASN A 226 -7.66 13.43 -12.67
N ALA A 227 -7.88 13.55 -13.98
CA ALA A 227 -8.23 12.45 -14.87
C ALA A 227 -7.20 11.30 -14.88
N PHE A 228 -5.94 11.57 -14.50
CA PHE A 228 -4.86 10.58 -14.49
C PHE A 228 -4.60 9.93 -13.13
N GLN A 229 -5.40 10.28 -12.12
CA GLN A 229 -5.30 9.72 -10.77
C GLN A 229 -6.61 9.09 -10.29
N GLU A 230 -7.52 8.77 -11.20
CA GLU A 230 -8.78 8.12 -10.89
C GLU A 230 -8.96 6.83 -11.69
N SER A 231 -9.86 5.94 -11.26
CA SER A 231 -10.13 4.66 -11.91
C SER A 231 -11.62 4.40 -12.17
N GLY A 232 -12.50 5.29 -11.70
CA GLY A 232 -13.95 5.16 -11.88
C GLY A 232 -14.36 5.19 -13.34
N THR A 233 -13.83 6.15 -14.12
CA THR A 233 -14.10 6.25 -15.55
C THR A 233 -13.64 5.02 -16.32
N SER A 234 -12.42 4.52 -16.03
CA SER A 234 -11.87 3.34 -16.71
C SER A 234 -12.54 2.03 -16.30
N PHE A 235 -13.32 2.03 -15.22
CA PHE A 235 -14.10 0.86 -14.82
C PHE A 235 -15.33 0.63 -15.73
N PHE A 236 -15.99 1.72 -16.17
CA PHE A 236 -17.20 1.63 -17.00
C PHE A 236 -16.93 1.86 -18.49
N HIS A 237 -15.91 2.67 -18.83
CA HIS A 237 -15.66 3.13 -20.19
C HIS A 237 -14.19 2.98 -20.57
N LYS A 238 -13.89 2.99 -21.87
CA LYS A 238 -12.52 3.23 -22.35
C LYS A 238 -12.14 4.66 -22.00
N SER A 239 -11.11 4.85 -21.17
CA SER A 239 -10.71 6.16 -20.67
C SER A 239 -9.43 6.67 -21.36
N ILE A 240 -9.39 7.96 -21.68
CA ILE A 240 -8.14 8.66 -22.05
C ILE A 240 -7.28 8.88 -20.79
N GLY A 241 -7.91 8.98 -19.61
CA GLY A 241 -7.24 9.14 -18.31
C GLY A 241 -6.88 7.82 -17.65
N GLY A 242 -7.00 7.81 -16.34
CA GLY A 242 -6.72 6.66 -15.46
C GLY A 242 -5.31 6.63 -14.90
N TYR A 243 -5.19 6.04 -13.71
CA TYR A 243 -3.89 5.84 -13.07
C TYR A 243 -3.19 4.59 -13.61
N HIS A 244 -1.96 4.75 -14.08
CA HIS A 244 -1.09 3.63 -14.42
C HIS A 244 0.36 3.97 -14.05
N ALA A 245 0.97 3.19 -13.18
CA ALA A 245 2.33 3.43 -12.69
C ALA A 245 3.40 3.26 -13.78
N ALA A 246 3.17 2.37 -14.75
CA ALA A 246 4.09 2.05 -15.85
C ALA A 246 3.53 2.51 -17.19
N LYS A 247 3.24 3.82 -17.32
CA LYS A 247 2.79 4.40 -18.59
C LYS A 247 3.87 4.29 -19.66
N LEU A 248 3.46 4.02 -20.91
CA LEU A 248 4.36 4.09 -22.04
C LEU A 248 4.91 5.51 -22.18
N LYS A 249 6.20 5.66 -22.48
CA LYS A 249 6.86 6.97 -22.61
C LYS A 249 6.14 7.88 -23.61
N LYS A 250 5.80 7.35 -24.79
CA LYS A 250 5.06 8.12 -25.81
C LYS A 250 3.69 8.61 -25.33
N TYR A 251 3.00 7.81 -24.49
CA TYR A 251 1.73 8.25 -23.93
C TYR A 251 1.93 9.30 -22.83
N GLN A 252 2.99 9.21 -22.06
CA GLN A 252 3.36 10.25 -21.10
C GLN A 252 3.73 11.57 -21.77
N GLU A 253 4.40 11.54 -22.92
CA GLU A 253 4.68 12.71 -23.78
C GLU A 253 3.38 13.34 -24.28
N LEU A 254 2.41 12.54 -24.75
CA LEU A 254 1.08 13.07 -25.13
C LEU A 254 0.38 13.78 -23.96
N ILE A 255 0.50 13.25 -22.75
CA ILE A 255 -0.14 13.86 -21.57
C ILE A 255 0.51 15.21 -21.24
N ILE A 256 1.83 15.27 -21.17
CA ILE A 256 2.59 16.43 -20.68
C ILE A 256 2.88 17.40 -21.82
N ASP A 257 3.57 16.95 -22.87
CA ASP A 257 4.15 17.82 -23.89
C ASP A 257 3.07 18.32 -24.88
N TYR A 258 2.08 17.49 -25.18
CA TYR A 258 0.94 17.86 -26.04
C TYR A 258 -0.25 18.40 -25.26
N GLY A 259 -0.16 18.45 -23.93
CA GLY A 259 -1.05 19.21 -23.07
C GLY A 259 -2.41 18.57 -22.79
N ILE A 260 -2.54 17.24 -22.82
CA ILE A 260 -3.78 16.60 -22.34
C ILE A 260 -4.02 16.92 -20.86
N GLU A 261 -2.96 16.96 -20.05
CA GLU A 261 -3.03 17.34 -18.63
C GLU A 261 -3.55 18.77 -18.45
N ASN A 262 -3.22 19.66 -19.38
CA ASN A 262 -3.69 21.06 -19.42
C ASN A 262 -5.03 21.21 -20.18
N GLN A 263 -5.75 20.09 -20.38
CA GLN A 263 -7.07 20.05 -21.01
C GLN A 263 -7.09 20.60 -22.45
N ASN A 264 -6.08 20.26 -23.25
CA ASN A 264 -6.08 20.58 -24.70
C ASN A 264 -7.29 19.89 -25.37
N LYS A 265 -8.35 20.68 -25.57
CA LYS A 265 -9.65 20.19 -26.07
C LYS A 265 -9.55 19.53 -27.43
N THR A 266 -8.75 20.10 -28.35
CA THR A 266 -8.59 19.55 -29.70
C THR A 266 -7.98 18.15 -29.67
N LEU A 267 -6.94 17.96 -28.89
CA LEU A 267 -6.30 16.65 -28.75
C LEU A 267 -7.19 15.64 -28.02
N ILE A 268 -7.86 16.06 -26.94
CA ILE A 268 -8.81 15.21 -26.20
C ILE A 268 -9.93 14.77 -27.14
N GLN A 269 -10.48 15.68 -27.93
CA GLN A 269 -11.54 15.38 -28.90
C GLN A 269 -11.07 14.39 -29.97
N ALA A 270 -9.85 14.56 -30.51
CA ALA A 270 -9.27 13.62 -31.47
C ALA A 270 -9.00 12.23 -30.90
N LEU A 271 -8.78 12.11 -29.59
CA LEU A 271 -8.55 10.83 -28.92
C LEU A 271 -9.85 10.16 -28.42
N SER A 272 -10.95 10.91 -28.32
CA SER A 272 -12.24 10.40 -27.82
C SER A 272 -13.11 9.73 -28.89
N THR A 273 -12.83 10.00 -30.15
CA THR A 273 -13.46 9.37 -31.33
C THR A 273 -12.64 8.14 -31.77
#